data_55cfd81a6ca3a3e789f87f10fb5d67f4
#
_entry.id   55cfd81a6ca3a3e789f87f10fb5d67f4
#
_cell.length_a   1.000
_cell.length_b   1.000
_cell.length_c   1.000
_cell.angle_alpha   90.00
_cell.angle_beta   90.00
_cell.angle_gamma   90.00
#
_symmetry.space_group_name_H-M   'P 1'
#
loop_
_entity.id
_entity.type
_entity.pdbx_description
1 polymer ?
#
loop_
_entity_poly.entity_id
_entity_poly.type
_entity_poly.pdbx_seq_one_letter_code
_entity_poly.pdbx_strand_id
1 'polypeptide(L)'
;MGKYLHMQIQGFLLGIVLLMQLLPVPQVLADELVVYSSRREELIKPLIDAYTTETGTQITLFTDKAEPLLQRLISEGKSSPVDLLITVDAGSLWHAARAGILQHIDSKVLRDNIPEQYRDPNMHWFGLSVRARTIVYSTERVSPRELSSYESLNSPIWKDRLLLSTSRNIYNQSLVALLLTDLGENLTEVVIRSWVNNLAIEPLINDTRVMEAILDGQGDVGIVNNYYFGRLIKKKPDLKLAIFWPNQETSGVYVNVSGAGVVRYSRHRKEAINFIEWLSSEKAQNLFADANFEYPVNPKVMAHSYVAAWGEYKASEQNLAITGLLQDEAVRIMDAAGYK
;
A
#
# COMPACT_ATOMS: atom_id res chain seq x y z
N MET A 1 -82.72 17.89 -23.84
CA MET A 1 -81.69 18.74 -23.16
C MET A 1 -80.79 17.97 -22.17
N GLY A 2 -80.62 16.66 -22.35
CA GLY A 2 -79.94 15.81 -21.34
C GLY A 2 -78.69 15.03 -21.83
N LYS A 3 -78.25 15.19 -23.09
CA LYS A 3 -77.12 14.40 -23.65
C LYS A 3 -75.81 15.17 -23.84
N TYR A 4 -75.78 16.46 -23.68
CA TYR A 4 -74.55 17.27 -23.90
C TYR A 4 -73.79 17.56 -22.59
N LEU A 5 -74.35 17.30 -21.40
CA LEU A 5 -73.69 17.58 -20.15
C LEU A 5 -72.75 16.44 -19.68
N HIS A 6 -72.91 15.20 -20.16
CA HIS A 6 -72.05 14.07 -19.80
C HIS A 6 -70.76 13.98 -20.56
N MET A 7 -70.67 14.63 -21.73
CA MET A 7 -69.49 14.56 -22.58
C MET A 7 -68.37 15.55 -22.22
N GLN A 8 -68.73 16.64 -21.50
CA GLN A 8 -67.69 17.63 -21.02
C GLN A 8 -67.01 17.24 -19.71
N ILE A 9 -67.65 16.41 -18.87
CA ILE A 9 -67.07 16.00 -17.58
C ILE A 9 -66.02 14.87 -17.81
N GLN A 10 -66.20 14.02 -18.80
CA GLN A 10 -65.20 12.97 -19.13
C GLN A 10 -63.92 13.49 -19.78
N GLY A 11 -64.02 14.62 -20.52
CA GLY A 11 -62.84 15.25 -21.12
C GLY A 11 -61.91 15.97 -20.09
N PHE A 12 -62.50 16.46 -19.00
CA PHE A 12 -61.73 17.20 -18.01
C PHE A 12 -61.00 16.29 -16.97
N LEU A 13 -61.50 15.08 -16.76
CA LEU A 13 -60.83 14.07 -15.90
C LEU A 13 -59.68 13.34 -16.62
N LEU A 14 -59.72 13.19 -17.95
CA LEU A 14 -58.61 12.62 -18.71
C LEU A 14 -57.41 13.58 -18.86
N GLY A 15 -57.65 14.89 -18.83
CA GLY A 15 -56.60 15.91 -18.94
C GLY A 15 -55.76 16.04 -17.63
N ILE A 16 -56.36 15.74 -16.48
CA ILE A 16 -55.65 15.84 -15.16
C ILE A 16 -54.78 14.61 -14.90
N VAL A 17 -55.12 13.44 -15.44
CA VAL A 17 -54.32 12.22 -15.24
C VAL A 17 -53.07 12.23 -16.15
N LEU A 18 -53.07 12.95 -17.25
CA LEU A 18 -51.92 13.03 -18.17
C LEU A 18 -50.85 14.09 -17.76
N LEU A 19 -51.23 15.03 -16.88
CA LEU A 19 -50.30 16.08 -16.42
C LEU A 19 -49.48 15.67 -15.17
N MET A 20 -49.75 14.51 -14.58
CA MET A 20 -49.07 14.02 -13.37
C MET A 20 -47.83 13.15 -13.66
N GLN A 21 -47.47 12.93 -14.95
CA GLN A 21 -46.35 12.04 -15.31
C GLN A 21 -45.04 12.71 -15.74
N LEU A 22 -44.91 14.03 -15.55
CA LEU A 22 -43.68 14.75 -15.95
C LEU A 22 -43.07 15.56 -14.81
N LEU A 23 -43.13 15.02 -13.57
CA LEU A 23 -42.17 15.51 -12.58
C LEU A 23 -40.80 14.87 -12.89
N PRO A 24 -39.77 15.69 -13.16
CA PRO A 24 -38.43 15.13 -13.29
C PRO A 24 -38.10 14.42 -11.99
N VAL A 25 -37.91 13.12 -12.05
CA VAL A 25 -37.26 12.39 -10.97
C VAL A 25 -35.93 13.11 -10.77
N PRO A 26 -35.63 13.65 -9.57
CA PRO A 26 -34.33 14.25 -9.35
C PRO A 26 -33.28 13.18 -9.66
N GLN A 27 -32.53 13.37 -10.74
CA GLN A 27 -31.30 12.62 -10.95
C GLN A 27 -30.41 12.98 -9.76
N VAL A 28 -30.35 12.08 -8.78
CA VAL A 28 -29.29 12.11 -7.80
C VAL A 28 -28.02 11.91 -8.63
N LEU A 29 -27.29 13.02 -8.89
CA LEU A 29 -25.97 12.94 -9.45
C LEU A 29 -25.20 12.03 -8.49
N ALA A 30 -24.77 10.89 -8.98
CA ALA A 30 -23.91 10.01 -8.19
C ALA A 30 -22.68 10.82 -7.80
N ASP A 31 -22.32 10.79 -6.52
CA ASP A 31 -21.09 11.42 -6.07
C ASP A 31 -19.91 10.83 -6.86
N GLU A 32 -19.05 11.68 -7.37
CA GLU A 32 -17.87 11.28 -8.13
C GLU A 32 -16.62 11.61 -7.34
N LEU A 33 -15.71 10.62 -7.23
CA LEU A 33 -14.39 10.82 -6.63
C LEU A 33 -13.30 10.66 -7.69
N VAL A 34 -12.32 11.54 -7.65
CA VAL A 34 -11.10 11.43 -8.45
C VAL A 34 -9.97 10.95 -7.58
N VAL A 35 -9.37 9.81 -7.94
CA VAL A 35 -8.33 9.12 -7.17
C VAL A 35 -7.04 9.04 -7.98
N TYR A 36 -5.95 9.57 -7.42
CA TYR A 36 -4.59 9.30 -7.89
C TYR A 36 -4.00 8.15 -7.09
N SER A 37 -3.48 7.14 -7.78
CA SER A 37 -2.96 5.94 -7.14
C SER A 37 -1.61 5.51 -7.72
N SER A 38 -0.63 5.27 -6.86
CA SER A 38 0.59 4.57 -7.27
C SER A 38 0.47 3.04 -7.15
N ARG A 39 -0.69 2.55 -6.74
CA ARG A 39 -0.99 1.12 -6.76
C ARG A 39 -1.42 0.72 -8.17
N ARG A 40 -0.98 -0.46 -8.62
CA ARG A 40 -1.35 -1.02 -9.93
C ARG A 40 -2.87 -1.17 -10.02
N GLU A 41 -3.43 -0.81 -11.16
CA GLU A 41 -4.88 -0.76 -11.37
C GLU A 41 -5.55 -2.11 -11.02
N GLU A 42 -5.00 -3.22 -11.49
CA GLU A 42 -5.54 -4.56 -11.23
C GLU A 42 -5.62 -4.94 -9.74
N LEU A 43 -4.92 -4.22 -8.86
CA LEU A 43 -4.92 -4.47 -7.42
C LEU A 43 -5.88 -3.55 -6.65
N ILE A 44 -6.25 -2.42 -7.21
CA ILE A 44 -7.16 -1.46 -6.56
C ILE A 44 -8.57 -1.48 -7.16
N LYS A 45 -8.67 -1.78 -8.46
CA LYS A 45 -9.94 -1.80 -9.18
C LYS A 45 -11.02 -2.69 -8.55
N PRO A 46 -10.73 -3.92 -8.08
CA PRO A 46 -11.75 -4.75 -7.42
C PRO A 46 -12.39 -4.09 -6.19
N LEU A 47 -11.60 -3.29 -5.43
CA LEU A 47 -12.11 -2.55 -4.27
C LEU A 47 -12.98 -1.36 -4.70
N ILE A 48 -12.55 -0.65 -5.75
CA ILE A 48 -13.32 0.45 -6.34
C ILE A 48 -14.67 -0.07 -6.85
N ASP A 49 -14.66 -1.16 -7.61
CA ASP A 49 -15.89 -1.76 -8.16
C ASP A 49 -16.84 -2.23 -7.05
N ALA A 50 -16.31 -2.82 -5.97
CA ALA A 50 -17.09 -3.24 -4.81
C ALA A 50 -17.69 -2.03 -4.07
N TYR A 51 -16.93 -0.96 -3.85
CA TYR A 51 -17.41 0.28 -3.23
C TYR A 51 -18.49 0.96 -4.07
N THR A 52 -18.24 1.11 -5.37
CA THR A 52 -19.21 1.69 -6.33
C THR A 52 -20.52 0.89 -6.34
N THR A 53 -20.41 -0.44 -6.34
CA THR A 53 -21.59 -1.32 -6.31
C THR A 53 -22.42 -1.13 -5.02
N GLU A 54 -21.74 -0.93 -3.89
CA GLU A 54 -22.38 -0.81 -2.57
C GLU A 54 -22.99 0.57 -2.33
N THR A 55 -22.31 1.63 -2.76
CA THR A 55 -22.65 3.01 -2.40
C THR A 55 -23.25 3.83 -3.53
N GLY A 56 -23.07 3.40 -4.78
CA GLY A 56 -23.40 4.19 -5.97
C GLY A 56 -22.37 5.26 -6.33
N THR A 57 -21.38 5.53 -5.46
CA THR A 57 -20.33 6.54 -5.70
C THR A 57 -19.44 6.10 -6.87
N GLN A 58 -19.31 6.96 -7.88
CA GLN A 58 -18.42 6.72 -9.01
C GLN A 58 -16.99 7.13 -8.67
N ILE A 59 -16.01 6.35 -9.13
CA ILE A 59 -14.58 6.65 -8.89
C ILE A 59 -13.82 6.67 -10.21
N THR A 60 -13.27 7.84 -10.54
CA THR A 60 -12.34 8.01 -11.65
C THR A 60 -10.91 7.81 -11.15
N LEU A 61 -10.23 6.76 -11.65
CA LEU A 61 -8.90 6.34 -11.22
C LEU A 61 -7.84 6.75 -12.23
N PHE A 62 -6.76 7.38 -11.73
CA PHE A 62 -5.52 7.63 -12.49
C PHE A 62 -4.35 6.94 -11.78
N THR A 63 -3.58 6.16 -12.53
CA THR A 63 -2.43 5.42 -11.98
C THR A 63 -1.12 5.89 -12.58
N ASP A 64 -0.12 6.12 -11.72
CA ASP A 64 1.27 6.41 -12.10
C ASP A 64 2.19 6.10 -10.90
N LYS A 65 3.50 6.30 -11.03
CA LYS A 65 4.44 6.25 -9.90
C LYS A 65 4.13 7.36 -8.89
N ALA A 66 4.47 7.14 -7.61
CA ALA A 66 4.15 8.07 -6.53
C ALA A 66 4.74 9.47 -6.78
N GLU A 67 6.02 9.57 -7.15
CA GLU A 67 6.70 10.85 -7.36
C GLU A 67 6.04 11.71 -8.46
N PRO A 68 5.77 11.22 -9.70
CA PRO A 68 5.01 11.99 -10.69
C PRO A 68 3.63 12.45 -10.20
N LEU A 69 2.90 11.61 -9.46
CA LEU A 69 1.59 11.98 -8.91
C LEU A 69 1.71 13.10 -7.87
N LEU A 70 2.73 13.05 -6.99
CA LEU A 70 3.01 14.12 -6.02
C LEU A 70 3.33 15.44 -6.73
N GLN A 71 4.23 15.43 -7.69
CA GLN A 71 4.62 16.60 -8.46
C GLN A 71 3.43 17.21 -9.20
N ARG A 72 2.58 16.36 -9.76
CA ARG A 72 1.35 16.79 -10.42
C ARG A 72 0.40 17.48 -9.44
N LEU A 73 0.15 16.89 -8.25
CA LEU A 73 -0.68 17.50 -7.21
C LEU A 73 -0.12 18.85 -6.72
N ILE A 74 1.21 18.97 -6.59
CA ILE A 74 1.87 20.25 -6.25
C ILE A 74 1.61 21.29 -7.34
N SER A 75 1.79 20.91 -8.61
CA SER A 75 1.60 21.80 -9.76
C SER A 75 0.14 22.23 -9.95
N GLU A 76 -0.80 21.31 -9.78
CA GLU A 76 -2.24 21.59 -9.88
C GLU A 76 -2.75 22.46 -8.72
N GLY A 77 -2.18 22.31 -7.53
CA GLY A 77 -2.50 23.12 -6.35
C GLY A 77 -4.00 23.16 -6.04
N LYS A 78 -4.56 24.38 -5.91
CA LYS A 78 -5.99 24.57 -5.62
C LYS A 78 -6.92 24.18 -6.78
N SER A 79 -6.39 24.02 -7.98
CA SER A 79 -7.14 23.67 -9.18
C SER A 79 -7.18 22.16 -9.42
N SER A 80 -6.52 21.38 -8.56
CA SER A 80 -6.55 19.92 -8.67
C SER A 80 -7.98 19.38 -8.56
N PRO A 81 -8.41 18.50 -9.48
CA PRO A 81 -9.69 17.81 -9.37
C PRO A 81 -9.65 16.63 -8.40
N VAL A 82 -8.51 16.31 -7.84
CA VAL A 82 -8.24 15.06 -7.12
C VAL A 82 -8.75 15.12 -5.69
N ASP A 83 -9.43 14.07 -5.27
CA ASP A 83 -9.99 13.94 -3.93
C ASP A 83 -9.10 13.06 -3.03
N LEU A 84 -8.48 12.03 -3.58
CA LEU A 84 -7.67 11.06 -2.85
C LEU A 84 -6.34 10.80 -3.52
N LEU A 85 -5.30 10.68 -2.69
CA LEU A 85 -4.01 10.10 -3.07
C LEU A 85 -3.84 8.75 -2.37
N ILE A 86 -3.59 7.69 -3.16
CA ILE A 86 -3.25 6.35 -2.66
C ILE A 86 -1.81 6.04 -3.08
N THR A 87 -0.95 5.67 -2.13
CA THR A 87 0.41 5.24 -2.43
C THR A 87 0.71 3.84 -1.93
N VAL A 88 1.77 3.24 -2.47
CA VAL A 88 2.25 1.93 -2.03
C VAL A 88 3.30 2.01 -0.93
N ASP A 89 3.56 3.20 -0.37
CA ASP A 89 4.63 3.41 0.60
C ASP A 89 4.29 4.55 1.57
N ALA A 90 4.51 4.33 2.88
CA ALA A 90 4.24 5.32 3.91
C ALA A 90 5.15 6.56 3.79
N GLY A 91 6.39 6.40 3.32
CA GLY A 91 7.30 7.52 3.08
C GLY A 91 6.75 8.50 2.03
N SER A 92 6.18 7.95 0.94
CA SER A 92 5.52 8.78 -0.08
C SER A 92 4.32 9.57 0.49
N LEU A 93 3.53 8.97 1.39
CA LEU A 93 2.42 9.65 2.07
C LEU A 93 2.92 10.70 3.05
N TRP A 94 4.02 10.44 3.76
CA TRP A 94 4.67 11.41 4.63
C TRP A 94 5.14 12.64 3.83
N HIS A 95 5.78 12.45 2.69
CA HIS A 95 6.18 13.55 1.80
C HIS A 95 4.98 14.35 1.31
N ALA A 96 3.87 13.69 0.93
CA ALA A 96 2.63 14.36 0.54
C ALA A 96 2.05 15.21 1.69
N ALA A 97 2.03 14.67 2.91
CA ALA A 97 1.59 15.40 4.10
C ALA A 97 2.51 16.58 4.42
N ARG A 98 3.84 16.38 4.38
CA ARG A 98 4.86 17.40 4.61
C ARG A 98 4.79 18.54 3.60
N ALA A 99 4.49 18.24 2.35
CA ALA A 99 4.28 19.24 1.29
C ALA A 99 2.93 19.96 1.38
N GLY A 100 2.10 19.62 2.38
CA GLY A 100 0.77 20.23 2.55
C GLY A 100 -0.26 19.82 1.50
N ILE A 101 -0.03 18.71 0.81
CA ILE A 101 -0.93 18.15 -0.21
C ILE A 101 -2.15 17.48 0.44
N LEU A 102 -1.95 16.87 1.63
CA LEU A 102 -2.99 16.16 2.35
C LEU A 102 -3.61 17.03 3.44
N GLN A 103 -4.87 16.79 3.74
CA GLN A 103 -5.58 17.44 4.84
C GLN A 103 -5.73 16.51 6.05
N HIS A 104 -5.85 17.12 7.24
CA HIS A 104 -6.14 16.40 8.47
C HIS A 104 -7.53 15.73 8.41
N ILE A 105 -7.62 14.48 8.88
CA ILE A 105 -8.85 13.68 8.94
C ILE A 105 -9.10 13.27 10.39
N ASP A 106 -10.16 13.78 11.01
CA ASP A 106 -10.63 13.30 12.30
C ASP A 106 -11.74 12.25 12.11
N SER A 107 -11.35 10.97 12.16
CA SER A 107 -12.28 9.84 12.05
C SER A 107 -12.03 8.84 13.17
N LYS A 108 -13.09 8.58 13.96
CA LYS A 108 -13.06 7.52 14.97
C LYS A 108 -12.92 6.13 14.30
N VAL A 109 -13.60 5.91 13.18
CA VAL A 109 -13.55 4.64 12.44
C VAL A 109 -12.13 4.30 12.02
N LEU A 110 -11.40 5.27 11.47
CA LEU A 110 -10.01 5.06 11.04
C LEU A 110 -9.08 4.83 12.23
N ARG A 111 -9.30 5.53 13.36
CA ARG A 111 -8.52 5.28 14.58
C ARG A 111 -8.76 3.89 15.17
N ASP A 112 -9.99 3.39 15.12
CA ASP A 112 -10.37 2.08 15.66
C ASP A 112 -9.90 0.91 14.78
N ASN A 113 -9.81 1.13 13.46
CA ASN A 113 -9.50 0.09 12.47
C ASN A 113 -8.00 0.07 12.08
N ILE A 114 -7.27 1.16 12.28
CA ILE A 114 -5.89 1.28 11.83
C ILE A 114 -4.98 1.59 13.02
N PRO A 115 -4.10 0.67 13.42
CA PRO A 115 -3.14 0.86 14.51
C PRO A 115 -2.29 2.12 14.33
N GLU A 116 -1.84 2.71 15.44
CA GLU A 116 -1.15 4.00 15.48
C GLU A 116 0.14 4.00 14.64
N GLN A 117 0.87 2.91 14.64
CA GLN A 117 2.11 2.78 13.86
C GLN A 117 1.87 2.81 12.35
N TYR A 118 0.64 2.55 11.87
CA TYR A 118 0.27 2.48 10.45
C TYR A 118 -0.49 3.72 9.96
N ARG A 119 -0.48 4.81 10.72
CA ARG A 119 -1.08 6.09 10.33
C ARG A 119 -0.19 7.27 10.68
N ASP A 120 -0.43 8.39 10.02
CA ASP A 120 0.25 9.64 10.32
C ASP A 120 -0.04 10.09 11.76
N PRO A 121 0.97 10.44 12.56
CA PRO A 121 0.75 11.03 13.89
C PRO A 121 -0.16 12.28 13.87
N ASN A 122 -0.15 13.04 12.76
CA ASN A 122 -1.00 14.21 12.55
C ASN A 122 -2.25 13.91 11.72
N MET A 123 -2.60 12.63 11.52
CA MET A 123 -3.83 12.18 10.88
C MET A 123 -4.04 12.68 9.44
N HIS A 124 -2.99 12.83 8.64
CA HIS A 124 -3.10 13.20 7.23
C HIS A 124 -3.20 11.98 6.30
N TRP A 125 -2.71 10.82 6.73
CA TRP A 125 -2.77 9.58 5.96
C TRP A 125 -2.97 8.36 6.85
N PHE A 126 -3.48 7.29 6.23
CA PHE A 126 -3.85 6.04 6.88
C PHE A 126 -3.39 4.85 6.04
N GLY A 127 -2.77 3.85 6.68
CA GLY A 127 -2.46 2.58 6.05
C GLY A 127 -3.71 1.80 5.68
N LEU A 128 -3.65 1.05 4.58
CA LEU A 128 -4.78 0.26 4.07
C LEU A 128 -4.43 -1.22 3.92
N SER A 129 -3.17 -1.55 3.72
CA SER A 129 -2.67 -2.92 3.71
C SER A 129 -1.22 -2.95 4.15
N VAL A 130 -0.80 -4.03 4.82
CA VAL A 130 0.55 -4.19 5.37
C VAL A 130 1.32 -5.20 4.54
N ARG A 131 2.59 -4.91 4.29
CA ARG A 131 3.56 -5.84 3.70
C ARG A 131 4.82 -5.89 4.55
N ALA A 132 5.44 -7.06 4.62
CA ALA A 132 6.66 -7.27 5.36
C ALA A 132 7.86 -7.40 4.41
N ARG A 133 8.99 -6.78 4.78
CA ARG A 133 10.29 -7.09 4.17
C ARG A 133 10.78 -8.38 4.79
N THR A 134 11.00 -9.41 4.00
CA THR A 134 11.41 -10.72 4.50
C THR A 134 12.72 -11.15 3.86
N ILE A 135 13.46 -12.02 4.52
CA ILE A 135 14.58 -12.71 3.90
C ILE A 135 14.01 -13.90 3.12
N VAL A 136 14.32 -13.97 1.82
CA VAL A 136 14.07 -15.12 0.97
C VAL A 136 15.36 -15.92 0.78
N TYR A 137 15.30 -17.24 0.80
CA TYR A 137 16.50 -18.08 0.71
C TYR A 137 16.25 -19.37 -0.06
N SER A 138 17.32 -19.95 -0.62
CA SER A 138 17.30 -21.27 -1.23
C SER A 138 17.21 -22.35 -0.17
N THR A 139 16.17 -23.18 -0.21
CA THR A 139 16.00 -24.31 0.73
C THR A 139 17.01 -25.45 0.53
N GLU A 140 17.75 -25.45 -0.58
CA GLU A 140 18.76 -26.45 -0.89
C GLU A 140 20.17 -26.03 -0.44
N ARG A 141 20.44 -24.70 -0.29
CA ARG A 141 21.78 -24.18 -0.05
C ARG A 141 21.94 -23.40 1.26
N VAL A 142 20.80 -23.08 1.92
CA VAL A 142 20.78 -22.32 3.20
C VAL A 142 19.94 -23.06 4.22
N SER A 143 20.51 -23.30 5.40
CA SER A 143 19.74 -23.76 6.56
C SER A 143 19.07 -22.54 7.23
N PRO A 144 17.78 -22.61 7.65
CA PRO A 144 17.14 -21.54 8.42
C PRO A 144 17.92 -21.15 9.69
N ARG A 145 18.74 -22.05 10.23
CA ARG A 145 19.58 -21.78 11.43
C ARG A 145 20.73 -20.82 11.16
N GLU A 146 21.08 -20.58 9.89
CA GLU A 146 22.08 -19.58 9.48
C GLU A 146 21.52 -18.16 9.48
N LEU A 147 20.17 -18.01 9.50
CA LEU A 147 19.44 -16.76 9.41
C LEU A 147 19.01 -16.28 10.80
N SER A 148 19.03 -14.96 11.05
CA SER A 148 18.54 -14.37 12.30
C SER A 148 17.94 -12.98 12.11
N SER A 149 18.70 -12.03 11.59
CA SER A 149 18.30 -10.63 11.44
C SER A 149 18.75 -10.07 10.10
N TYR A 150 18.28 -8.85 9.76
CA TYR A 150 18.79 -8.13 8.58
C TYR A 150 20.29 -7.82 8.77
N GLU A 151 20.66 -7.41 9.99
CA GLU A 151 22.03 -7.08 10.33
C GLU A 151 22.95 -8.29 10.17
N SER A 152 22.47 -9.49 10.50
CA SER A 152 23.27 -10.72 10.39
C SER A 152 23.71 -11.06 8.97
N LEU A 153 23.07 -10.45 7.95
CA LEU A 153 23.53 -10.55 6.57
C LEU A 153 24.84 -9.79 6.30
N ASN A 154 25.38 -9.06 7.29
CA ASN A 154 26.71 -8.47 7.27
C ASN A 154 27.84 -9.50 7.45
N SER A 155 27.51 -10.71 7.93
CA SER A 155 28.49 -11.76 8.21
C SER A 155 29.24 -12.20 6.94
N PRO A 156 30.55 -12.48 7.02
CA PRO A 156 31.33 -13.02 5.90
C PRO A 156 30.84 -14.36 5.33
N ILE A 157 30.00 -15.09 6.07
CA ILE A 157 29.37 -16.33 5.54
C ILE A 157 28.49 -16.08 4.34
N TRP A 158 28.02 -14.83 4.15
CA TRP A 158 27.17 -14.39 3.03
C TRP A 158 27.97 -13.81 1.87
N LYS A 159 29.31 -13.84 1.94
CA LYS A 159 30.18 -13.36 0.85
C LYS A 159 29.85 -14.07 -0.46
N ASP A 160 29.57 -13.27 -1.51
CA ASP A 160 29.15 -13.74 -2.84
C ASP A 160 27.88 -14.62 -2.84
N ARG A 161 27.00 -14.45 -1.81
CA ARG A 161 25.75 -15.21 -1.65
C ARG A 161 24.52 -14.32 -1.49
N LEU A 162 24.69 -13.02 -1.18
CA LEU A 162 23.60 -12.08 -0.98
C LEU A 162 23.13 -11.48 -2.31
N LEU A 163 21.83 -11.37 -2.48
CA LEU A 163 21.17 -10.74 -3.62
C LEU A 163 20.22 -9.65 -3.14
N LEU A 164 20.33 -8.46 -3.67
CA LEU A 164 19.45 -7.33 -3.35
C LEU A 164 18.89 -6.69 -4.62
N SER A 165 17.73 -6.06 -4.51
CA SER A 165 17.25 -5.14 -5.54
C SER A 165 17.91 -3.76 -5.36
N THR A 166 17.88 -2.93 -6.42
CA THR A 166 18.54 -1.62 -6.47
C THR A 166 18.17 -0.69 -5.29
N SER A 167 19.13 0.16 -4.88
CA SER A 167 18.92 1.22 -3.88
C SER A 167 17.84 2.23 -4.26
N ARG A 168 17.53 2.36 -5.57
CA ARG A 168 16.44 3.21 -6.07
C ARG A 168 15.05 2.66 -5.77
N ASN A 169 14.98 1.41 -5.31
CA ASN A 169 13.72 0.82 -4.87
C ASN A 169 13.30 1.45 -3.53
N ILE A 170 12.16 2.12 -3.52
CA ILE A 170 11.60 2.78 -2.32
C ILE A 170 11.51 1.82 -1.13
N TYR A 171 11.29 0.52 -1.36
CA TYR A 171 11.20 -0.47 -0.28
C TYR A 171 12.55 -0.70 0.43
N ASN A 172 13.68 -0.58 -0.29
CA ASN A 172 15.01 -0.64 0.29
C ASN A 172 15.34 0.66 1.04
N GLN A 173 14.94 1.81 0.51
CA GLN A 173 15.10 3.09 1.22
C GLN A 173 14.31 3.10 2.53
N SER A 174 13.07 2.63 2.53
CA SER A 174 12.26 2.49 3.74
C SER A 174 12.85 1.49 4.74
N LEU A 175 13.41 0.35 4.26
CA LEU A 175 14.12 -0.60 5.11
C LEU A 175 15.33 0.04 5.81
N VAL A 176 16.16 0.78 5.06
CA VAL A 176 17.34 1.45 5.63
C VAL A 176 16.95 2.57 6.58
N ALA A 177 15.86 3.32 6.31
CA ALA A 177 15.31 4.31 7.24
C ALA A 177 14.87 3.69 8.58
N LEU A 178 14.30 2.48 8.55
CA LEU A 178 13.92 1.75 9.77
C LEU A 178 15.16 1.20 10.50
N LEU A 179 16.18 0.69 9.77
CA LEU A 179 17.45 0.30 10.35
C LEU A 179 18.16 1.47 11.06
N LEU A 180 18.11 2.66 10.45
CA LEU A 180 18.66 3.88 11.08
C LEU A 180 18.06 4.17 12.44
N THR A 181 16.76 3.92 12.62
CA THR A 181 16.07 4.13 13.89
C THR A 181 16.55 3.15 14.97
N ASP A 182 16.79 1.90 14.59
CA ASP A 182 17.20 0.86 15.53
C ASP A 182 18.71 0.88 15.86
N LEU A 183 19.55 1.16 14.86
CA LEU A 183 20.99 1.00 14.95
C LEU A 183 21.75 2.33 15.06
N GLY A 184 21.13 3.43 14.66
CA GLY A 184 21.81 4.70 14.42
C GLY A 184 22.66 4.70 13.14
N GLU A 185 23.16 5.88 12.77
CA GLU A 185 23.85 6.13 11.50
C GLU A 185 25.07 5.22 11.29
N ASN A 186 25.99 5.22 12.25
CA ASN A 186 27.29 4.53 12.11
C ASN A 186 27.15 3.02 11.89
N LEU A 187 26.28 2.36 12.68
CA LEU A 187 26.08 0.91 12.54
C LEU A 187 25.29 0.58 11.28
N THR A 188 24.33 1.40 10.90
CA THR A 188 23.58 1.23 9.64
C THR A 188 24.54 1.30 8.46
N GLU A 189 25.44 2.28 8.42
CA GLU A 189 26.45 2.38 7.34
C GLU A 189 27.34 1.12 7.28
N VAL A 190 27.81 0.62 8.41
CA VAL A 190 28.60 -0.62 8.47
C VAL A 190 27.81 -1.81 7.92
N VAL A 191 26.52 -1.95 8.30
CA VAL A 191 25.66 -3.03 7.82
C VAL A 191 25.47 -2.93 6.31
N ILE A 192 25.10 -1.76 5.78
CA ILE A 192 24.84 -1.57 4.35
C ILE A 192 26.11 -1.79 3.52
N ARG A 193 27.26 -1.28 3.99
CA ARG A 193 28.56 -1.52 3.34
C ARG A 193 28.92 -3.01 3.30
N SER A 194 28.63 -3.71 4.37
CA SER A 194 28.85 -5.17 4.44
C SER A 194 27.90 -5.94 3.53
N TRP A 195 26.64 -5.51 3.42
CA TRP A 195 25.73 -6.10 2.42
C TRP A 195 26.28 -5.92 1.00
N VAL A 196 26.75 -4.72 0.64
CA VAL A 196 27.37 -4.47 -0.67
C VAL A 196 28.56 -5.37 -0.90
N ASN A 197 29.43 -5.56 0.10
CA ASN A 197 30.56 -6.46 0.02
C ASN A 197 30.19 -7.94 -0.11
N ASN A 198 29.00 -8.32 0.37
CA ASN A 198 28.49 -9.69 0.32
C ASN A 198 27.64 -10.01 -0.92
N LEU A 199 27.38 -9.00 -1.78
CA LEU A 199 26.61 -9.21 -3.00
C LEU A 199 27.28 -10.24 -3.91
N ALA A 200 26.49 -11.19 -4.41
CA ALA A 200 26.92 -12.17 -5.39
C ALA A 200 27.03 -11.57 -6.80
N ILE A 201 26.15 -10.62 -7.11
CA ILE A 201 26.09 -9.88 -8.38
C ILE A 201 25.64 -8.44 -8.11
N GLU A 202 25.74 -7.57 -9.11
CA GLU A 202 25.18 -6.20 -9.05
C GLU A 202 23.69 -6.21 -8.68
N PRO A 203 23.20 -5.19 -7.95
CA PRO A 203 21.82 -5.11 -7.54
C PRO A 203 20.81 -5.23 -8.69
N LEU A 204 19.78 -6.00 -8.46
CA LEU A 204 18.75 -6.36 -9.45
C LEU A 204 17.64 -5.31 -9.52
N ILE A 205 16.90 -5.26 -10.62
CA ILE A 205 15.91 -4.22 -10.86
C ILE A 205 14.71 -4.27 -9.89
N ASN A 206 14.36 -5.45 -9.35
CA ASN A 206 13.22 -5.64 -8.43
C ASN A 206 13.31 -6.98 -7.67
N ASP A 207 12.44 -7.13 -6.68
CA ASP A 207 12.36 -8.29 -5.80
C ASP A 207 12.04 -9.62 -6.53
N THR A 208 11.29 -9.57 -7.64
CA THR A 208 11.04 -10.77 -8.47
C THR A 208 12.34 -11.29 -9.07
N ARG A 209 13.20 -10.40 -9.59
CA ARG A 209 14.51 -10.78 -10.14
C ARG A 209 15.46 -11.30 -9.07
N VAL A 210 15.37 -10.79 -7.84
CA VAL A 210 16.12 -11.35 -6.70
C VAL A 210 15.77 -12.82 -6.48
N MET A 211 14.49 -13.16 -6.45
CA MET A 211 14.04 -14.55 -6.26
C MET A 211 14.40 -15.44 -7.44
N GLU A 212 14.24 -14.96 -8.67
CA GLU A 212 14.66 -15.69 -9.88
C GLU A 212 16.15 -15.99 -9.86
N ALA A 213 16.99 -15.01 -9.50
CA ALA A 213 18.45 -15.18 -9.40
C ALA A 213 18.85 -16.20 -8.32
N ILE A 214 18.12 -16.28 -7.19
CA ILE A 214 18.34 -17.35 -6.19
C ILE A 214 18.02 -18.73 -6.81
N LEU A 215 16.90 -18.85 -7.54
CA LEU A 215 16.53 -20.10 -8.21
C LEU A 215 17.57 -20.54 -9.25
N ASP A 216 18.15 -19.57 -9.96
CA ASP A 216 19.17 -19.78 -10.96
C ASP A 216 20.58 -20.06 -10.35
N GLY A 217 20.70 -20.02 -9.01
CA GLY A 217 21.97 -20.30 -8.31
C GLY A 217 22.98 -19.16 -8.36
N GLN A 218 22.55 -17.94 -8.67
CA GLN A 218 23.44 -16.75 -8.73
C GLN A 218 23.74 -16.18 -7.33
N GLY A 219 23.06 -16.64 -6.31
CA GLY A 219 23.20 -16.33 -4.90
C GLY A 219 22.23 -17.17 -4.11
N ASP A 220 22.25 -17.07 -2.80
CA ASP A 220 21.53 -18.00 -1.92
C ASP A 220 20.45 -17.35 -1.07
N VAL A 221 20.56 -16.06 -0.81
CA VAL A 221 19.71 -15.29 0.11
C VAL A 221 19.46 -13.91 -0.44
N GLY A 222 18.29 -13.33 -0.15
CA GLY A 222 17.97 -11.96 -0.55
C GLY A 222 16.89 -11.35 0.34
N ILE A 223 16.63 -10.05 0.19
CA ILE A 223 15.56 -9.33 0.90
C ILE A 223 14.48 -8.92 -0.09
N VAL A 224 13.23 -9.34 0.17
CA VAL A 224 12.09 -9.10 -0.71
C VAL A 224 10.83 -8.78 0.10
N ASN A 225 9.84 -8.14 -0.51
CA ASN A 225 8.51 -8.06 0.09
C ASN A 225 7.79 -9.42 -0.01
N ASN A 226 7.12 -9.83 1.06
CA ASN A 226 6.43 -11.11 1.20
C ASN A 226 5.46 -11.42 0.04
N TYR A 227 4.75 -10.43 -0.45
CA TYR A 227 3.74 -10.62 -1.51
C TYR A 227 4.35 -11.03 -2.86
N TYR A 228 5.62 -10.67 -3.14
CA TYR A 228 6.30 -11.15 -4.34
C TYR A 228 6.53 -12.66 -4.27
N PHE A 229 6.94 -13.14 -3.08
CA PHE A 229 7.07 -14.57 -2.83
C PHE A 229 5.71 -15.28 -2.97
N GLY A 230 4.64 -14.72 -2.40
CA GLY A 230 3.28 -15.25 -2.54
C GLY A 230 2.83 -15.40 -3.99
N ARG A 231 3.07 -14.36 -4.80
CA ARG A 231 2.74 -14.40 -6.24
C ARG A 231 3.55 -15.47 -7.00
N LEU A 232 4.80 -15.64 -6.63
CA LEU A 232 5.68 -16.61 -7.27
C LEU A 232 5.28 -18.04 -6.92
N ILE A 233 5.06 -18.35 -5.64
CA ILE A 233 4.62 -19.67 -5.17
C ILE A 233 3.25 -20.05 -5.74
N LYS A 234 2.30 -19.10 -5.82
CA LYS A 234 1.00 -19.38 -6.44
C LYS A 234 1.14 -19.88 -7.88
N LYS A 235 2.13 -19.36 -8.61
CA LYS A 235 2.41 -19.75 -10.01
C LYS A 235 3.22 -21.07 -10.11
N LYS A 236 4.09 -21.31 -9.14
CA LYS A 236 5.03 -22.44 -9.12
C LYS A 236 5.17 -22.95 -7.67
N PRO A 237 4.31 -23.89 -7.22
CA PRO A 237 4.27 -24.33 -5.81
C PRO A 237 5.52 -25.06 -5.33
N ASP A 238 6.25 -25.73 -6.23
CA ASP A 238 7.38 -26.61 -5.89
C ASP A 238 8.75 -25.90 -5.93
N LEU A 239 8.76 -24.56 -5.81
CA LEU A 239 10.01 -23.81 -5.81
C LEU A 239 10.87 -24.13 -4.58
N LYS A 240 12.19 -24.21 -4.81
CA LYS A 240 13.18 -24.41 -3.75
C LYS A 240 13.54 -23.09 -3.05
N LEU A 241 12.51 -22.33 -2.68
CA LEU A 241 12.59 -21.08 -1.94
C LEU A 241 11.71 -21.14 -0.69
N ALA A 242 12.16 -20.49 0.36
CA ALA A 242 11.36 -20.17 1.52
C ALA A 242 11.62 -18.74 1.98
N ILE A 243 10.74 -18.24 2.84
CA ILE A 243 10.94 -16.95 3.52
C ILE A 243 11.31 -17.19 4.98
N PHE A 244 12.05 -16.23 5.53
CA PHE A 244 12.45 -16.20 6.92
C PHE A 244 12.08 -14.82 7.50
N TRP A 245 11.49 -14.81 8.69
CA TRP A 245 11.12 -13.59 9.40
C TRP A 245 12.31 -13.10 10.24
N PRO A 246 13.02 -12.05 9.80
CA PRO A 246 14.19 -11.55 10.54
C PRO A 246 13.80 -10.79 11.81
N ASN A 247 14.79 -10.54 12.66
CA ASN A 247 14.69 -9.69 13.87
C ASN A 247 13.64 -10.12 14.90
N GLN A 248 13.27 -11.42 14.95
CA GLN A 248 12.18 -11.89 15.83
C GLN A 248 12.52 -11.73 17.31
N GLU A 249 13.82 -11.83 17.67
CA GLU A 249 14.31 -11.66 19.05
C GLU A 249 14.59 -10.18 19.41
N THR A 250 14.48 -9.25 18.45
CA THR A 250 14.80 -7.84 18.62
C THR A 250 13.65 -6.93 18.20
N SER A 251 13.84 -6.07 17.22
CA SER A 251 12.87 -5.08 16.75
C SER A 251 11.64 -5.65 16.01
N GLY A 252 11.71 -6.90 15.58
CA GLY A 252 10.69 -7.51 14.71
C GLY A 252 10.94 -7.24 13.23
N VAL A 253 10.12 -7.84 12.39
CA VAL A 253 10.16 -7.66 10.92
C VAL A 253 9.77 -6.25 10.56
N TYR A 254 10.54 -5.60 9.71
CA TYR A 254 10.16 -4.30 9.17
C TYR A 254 9.00 -4.44 8.20
N VAL A 255 7.95 -3.68 8.48
CA VAL A 255 6.74 -3.62 7.69
C VAL A 255 6.57 -2.25 7.05
N ASN A 256 5.75 -2.17 6.03
CA ASN A 256 5.33 -0.91 5.43
C ASN A 256 3.88 -1.04 4.94
N VAL A 257 3.24 0.06 4.59
CA VAL A 257 1.83 0.09 4.20
C VAL A 257 1.63 0.68 2.82
N SER A 258 0.66 0.15 2.07
CA SER A 258 -0.07 0.98 1.13
C SER A 258 -1.08 1.79 1.93
N GLY A 259 -1.29 3.04 1.58
CA GLY A 259 -2.20 3.89 2.35
C GLY A 259 -2.79 5.01 1.51
N ALA A 260 -3.68 5.79 2.12
CA ALA A 260 -4.38 6.88 1.49
C ALA A 260 -4.47 8.13 2.36
N GLY A 261 -4.60 9.27 1.72
CA GLY A 261 -4.95 10.55 2.34
C GLY A 261 -5.87 11.38 1.45
N VAL A 262 -6.69 12.23 2.04
CA VAL A 262 -7.56 13.15 1.32
C VAL A 262 -6.75 14.36 0.87
N VAL A 263 -6.84 14.70 -0.41
CA VAL A 263 -6.14 15.86 -0.98
C VAL A 263 -6.70 17.15 -0.38
N ARG A 264 -5.80 18.11 -0.08
CA ARG A 264 -6.12 19.32 0.69
C ARG A 264 -7.29 20.13 0.14
N TYR A 265 -7.40 20.20 -1.16
CA TYR A 265 -8.42 21.02 -1.84
C TYR A 265 -9.55 20.18 -2.45
N SER A 266 -9.70 18.92 -2.02
CA SER A 266 -10.83 18.08 -2.40
C SER A 266 -12.16 18.78 -2.16
N ARG A 267 -13.04 18.71 -3.13
CA ARG A 267 -14.41 19.23 -3.06
C ARG A 267 -15.38 18.21 -2.49
N HIS A 268 -14.98 16.92 -2.47
CA HIS A 268 -15.77 15.78 -2.02
C HIS A 268 -15.14 15.16 -0.77
N ARG A 269 -14.74 16.02 0.19
CA ARG A 269 -14.00 15.61 1.41
C ARG A 269 -14.71 14.50 2.19
N LYS A 270 -16.02 14.61 2.34
CA LYS A 270 -16.83 13.65 3.11
C LYS A 270 -16.84 12.27 2.43
N GLU A 271 -17.09 12.26 1.14
CA GLU A 271 -17.14 11.07 0.28
C GLU A 271 -15.75 10.40 0.23
N ALA A 272 -14.68 11.18 0.16
CA ALA A 272 -13.31 10.72 0.20
C ALA A 272 -12.97 10.05 1.56
N ILE A 273 -13.40 10.64 2.67
CA ILE A 273 -13.24 10.03 4.00
C ILE A 273 -14.03 8.74 4.10
N ASN A 274 -15.30 8.72 3.65
CA ASN A 274 -16.14 7.52 3.64
C ASN A 274 -15.48 6.38 2.86
N PHE A 275 -14.82 6.69 1.74
CA PHE A 275 -14.10 5.69 0.95
C PHE A 275 -12.89 5.13 1.71
N ILE A 276 -12.09 5.96 2.40
CA ILE A 276 -10.97 5.47 3.22
C ILE A 276 -11.49 4.62 4.40
N GLU A 277 -12.59 5.05 5.05
CA GLU A 277 -13.22 4.30 6.13
C GLU A 277 -13.70 2.93 5.64
N TRP A 278 -14.37 2.89 4.47
CA TRP A 278 -14.79 1.64 3.85
C TRP A 278 -13.60 0.74 3.51
N LEU A 279 -12.51 1.30 2.96
CA LEU A 279 -11.27 0.56 2.67
C LEU A 279 -10.63 -0.04 3.94
N SER A 280 -10.88 0.54 5.12
CA SER A 280 -10.44 0.01 6.43
C SER A 280 -11.39 -1.03 7.04
N SER A 281 -12.58 -1.23 6.46
CA SER A 281 -13.59 -2.17 6.96
C SER A 281 -13.17 -3.63 6.77
N GLU A 282 -13.76 -4.53 7.56
CA GLU A 282 -13.52 -5.98 7.43
C GLU A 282 -13.76 -6.48 6.01
N LYS A 283 -14.83 -6.01 5.36
CA LYS A 283 -15.18 -6.39 3.98
C LYS A 283 -14.08 -6.03 2.99
N ALA A 284 -13.63 -4.78 3.00
CA ALA A 284 -12.60 -4.31 2.07
C ALA A 284 -11.23 -4.93 2.39
N GLN A 285 -10.92 -5.15 3.67
CA GLN A 285 -9.66 -5.75 4.10
C GLN A 285 -9.54 -7.22 3.66
N ASN A 286 -10.63 -7.98 3.65
CA ASN A 286 -10.65 -9.32 3.06
C ASN A 286 -10.38 -9.29 1.55
N LEU A 287 -10.96 -8.32 0.82
CA LEU A 287 -10.68 -8.13 -0.61
C LEU A 287 -9.22 -7.76 -0.88
N PHE A 288 -8.60 -6.93 -0.03
CA PHE A 288 -7.16 -6.62 -0.12
C PHE A 288 -6.30 -7.86 0.07
N ALA A 289 -6.58 -8.66 1.10
CA ALA A 289 -5.84 -9.87 1.42
C ALA A 289 -5.87 -10.88 0.26
N ASP A 290 -7.03 -11.06 -0.37
CA ASP A 290 -7.21 -11.97 -1.51
C ASP A 290 -6.47 -11.49 -2.78
N ALA A 291 -6.42 -10.17 -2.99
CA ALA A 291 -5.91 -9.60 -4.22
C ALA A 291 -4.38 -9.68 -4.35
N ASN A 292 -3.62 -9.60 -3.24
CA ASN A 292 -2.17 -9.37 -3.35
C ASN A 292 -1.27 -10.05 -2.31
N PHE A 293 -1.74 -10.99 -1.51
CA PHE A 293 -0.92 -11.61 -0.44
C PHE A 293 -0.33 -10.59 0.56
N GLU A 294 -1.03 -9.50 0.77
CA GLU A 294 -0.73 -8.51 1.80
C GLU A 294 -1.48 -8.86 3.09
N TYR A 295 -1.00 -8.35 4.21
CA TYR A 295 -1.69 -8.48 5.49
C TYR A 295 -2.73 -7.37 5.64
N PRO A 296 -3.88 -7.65 6.28
CA PRO A 296 -4.84 -6.60 6.62
C PRO A 296 -4.21 -5.62 7.61
N VAL A 297 -4.53 -4.33 7.44
CA VAL A 297 -4.16 -3.30 8.42
C VAL A 297 -5.08 -3.31 9.63
N ASN A 298 -6.34 -3.73 9.44
CA ASN A 298 -7.34 -3.82 10.49
C ASN A 298 -7.09 -5.09 11.34
N PRO A 299 -6.76 -4.94 12.63
CA PRO A 299 -6.41 -6.07 13.50
C PRO A 299 -7.56 -7.06 13.77
N LYS A 300 -8.80 -6.69 13.40
CA LYS A 300 -9.96 -7.57 13.52
C LYS A 300 -10.10 -8.55 12.34
N VAL A 301 -9.31 -8.37 11.29
CA VAL A 301 -9.35 -9.16 10.06
C VAL A 301 -8.18 -10.14 10.04
N MET A 302 -8.47 -11.39 9.82
CA MET A 302 -7.45 -12.44 9.72
C MET A 302 -6.72 -12.34 8.37
N ALA A 303 -5.42 -12.63 8.37
CA ALA A 303 -4.67 -12.77 7.14
C ALA A 303 -5.23 -13.92 6.28
N HIS A 304 -5.16 -13.74 4.95
CA HIS A 304 -5.54 -14.80 4.02
C HIS A 304 -4.77 -16.10 4.30
N SER A 305 -5.40 -17.26 4.11
CA SER A 305 -4.83 -18.56 4.46
C SER A 305 -3.43 -18.82 3.86
N TYR A 306 -3.16 -18.39 2.64
CA TYR A 306 -1.84 -18.48 2.03
C TYR A 306 -0.77 -17.70 2.82
N VAL A 307 -1.11 -16.53 3.30
CA VAL A 307 -0.19 -15.65 4.04
C VAL A 307 -0.02 -16.16 5.47
N ALA A 308 -1.10 -16.63 6.08
CA ALA A 308 -1.10 -17.27 7.40
C ALA A 308 -0.24 -18.55 7.44
N ALA A 309 -0.17 -19.29 6.32
CA ALA A 309 0.66 -20.50 6.20
C ALA A 309 2.18 -20.22 6.30
N TRP A 310 2.61 -18.96 6.15
CA TRP A 310 4.04 -18.60 6.35
C TRP A 310 4.43 -18.43 7.82
N GLY A 311 3.50 -18.65 8.74
CA GLY A 311 3.69 -18.52 10.18
C GLY A 311 3.46 -17.11 10.69
N GLU A 312 3.32 -17.02 12.00
CA GLU A 312 3.23 -15.74 12.70
C GLU A 312 4.60 -15.07 12.78
N TYR A 313 4.61 -13.75 12.85
CA TYR A 313 5.82 -12.96 13.06
C TYR A 313 5.52 -11.75 13.96
N LYS A 314 6.53 -11.34 14.70
CA LYS A 314 6.55 -10.07 15.39
C LYS A 314 6.88 -8.97 14.37
N ALA A 315 5.96 -8.05 14.15
CA ALA A 315 6.23 -6.85 13.35
C ALA A 315 6.95 -5.79 14.18
N SER A 316 7.75 -4.94 13.53
CA SER A 316 8.28 -3.74 14.15
C SER A 316 7.15 -2.79 14.56
N GLU A 317 7.28 -2.18 15.74
CA GLU A 317 6.31 -1.25 16.32
C GLU A 317 6.59 0.21 15.95
N GLN A 318 7.63 0.48 15.16
CA GLN A 318 7.98 1.83 14.73
C GLN A 318 6.84 2.47 13.92
N ASN A 319 6.56 3.75 14.21
CA ASN A 319 5.60 4.48 13.38
C ASN A 319 6.18 4.72 11.98
N LEU A 320 5.44 4.35 10.96
CA LEU A 320 5.91 4.34 9.57
C LEU A 320 6.16 5.74 8.97
N ALA A 321 5.76 6.83 9.64
CA ALA A 321 6.13 8.19 9.24
C ALA A 321 7.66 8.37 9.21
N ILE A 322 8.39 7.57 10.00
CA ILE A 322 9.87 7.59 10.05
C ILE A 322 10.49 7.25 8.70
N THR A 323 9.83 6.44 7.88
CA THR A 323 10.35 6.04 6.55
C THR A 323 10.47 7.23 5.60
N GLY A 324 9.59 8.23 5.71
CA GLY A 324 9.72 9.48 4.98
C GLY A 324 10.67 10.46 5.66
N LEU A 325 10.61 10.55 7.00
CA LEU A 325 11.48 11.46 7.76
C LEU A 325 12.97 11.17 7.55
N LEU A 326 13.36 9.91 7.50
CA LEU A 326 14.76 9.47 7.36
C LEU A 326 15.12 9.00 5.93
N GLN A 327 14.25 9.21 4.95
CA GLN A 327 14.51 8.72 3.59
C GLN A 327 15.78 9.31 2.97
N ASP A 328 15.97 10.61 3.06
CA ASP A 328 17.15 11.29 2.50
C ASP A 328 18.43 10.77 3.14
N GLU A 329 18.39 10.55 4.45
CA GLU A 329 19.53 10.00 5.20
C GLU A 329 19.81 8.54 4.82
N ALA A 330 18.77 7.73 4.64
CA ALA A 330 18.88 6.37 4.17
C ALA A 330 19.52 6.31 2.77
N VAL A 331 19.09 7.17 1.85
CA VAL A 331 19.67 7.29 0.51
C VAL A 331 21.14 7.68 0.60
N ARG A 332 21.49 8.69 1.42
CA ARG A 332 22.87 9.13 1.62
C ARG A 332 23.79 7.98 2.10
N ILE A 333 23.32 7.18 3.06
CA ILE A 333 24.06 6.02 3.58
C ILE A 333 24.23 4.95 2.51
N MET A 334 23.17 4.66 1.77
CA MET A 334 23.22 3.68 0.68
C MET A 334 24.25 4.11 -0.40
N ASP A 335 24.23 5.37 -0.80
CA ASP A 335 25.19 5.93 -1.77
C ASP A 335 26.62 5.89 -1.23
N ALA A 336 26.87 6.29 0.02
CA ALA A 336 28.17 6.26 0.68
C ALA A 336 28.73 4.82 0.80
N ALA A 337 27.85 3.84 0.97
CA ALA A 337 28.20 2.43 0.99
C ALA A 337 28.45 1.82 -0.39
N GLY A 338 28.13 2.55 -1.48
CA GLY A 338 28.22 2.05 -2.85
C GLY A 338 27.07 1.12 -3.26
N TYR A 339 25.96 1.16 -2.56
CA TYR A 339 24.76 0.40 -2.90
C TYR A 339 24.03 1.09 -4.06
N LYS A 340 23.98 0.43 -5.22
CA LYS A 340 23.47 0.98 -6.49
C LYS A 340 21.99 0.64 -6.72
#